data_9a0ea5421b64c160a8d9b30be656522f
#
_entry.id   9a0ea5421b64c160a8d9b30be656522f
#
_cell.length_a   1.000
_cell.length_b   1.000
_cell.length_c   1.000
_cell.angle_alpha   90.00
_cell.angle_beta   90.00
_cell.angle_gamma   90.00
#
_symmetry.space_group_name_H-M   'P 1'
#
loop_
_entity.id
_entity.type
_entity.pdbx_description
1 polymer ?
#
loop_
_entity_poly.entity_id
_entity_poly.type
_entity_poly.pdbx_seq_one_letter_code
_entity_poly.pdbx_strand_id
1 'polypeptide(L)'
;MIHIENGKYIYENQIGMDHINLDIKKGEGVSIMGPNGAGKSTLLKIIVGLFALTEGKYTFNGEDINKAYIKDLKKVSNLYRKIGFVFQNSDVQLFNFSVYEELAFGVRQLGLHESEVERRVEDCLKLLQIDHLKNRVPYQLSGGEKKLVAIGSVLTMNPEVIILDEPFNGLSPKYVELIKYVLYSLKEAGKTIIITSHHFNQVKDLVDSLYLFDEEHTIKKRIEKHEWDNLPTFMEFLDNI
;
A
#
# COMPACT_ATOMS: atom_id res chain seq x y z
N MET A 1 -15.60 2.51 -1.58
CA MET A 1 -14.46 3.44 -1.65
C MET A 1 -13.63 3.20 -2.89
N ILE A 2 -13.06 2.01 -3.04
CA ILE A 2 -12.34 1.54 -4.22
C ILE A 2 -13.18 0.46 -4.87
N HIS A 3 -13.52 0.63 -6.14
CA HIS A 3 -14.32 -0.34 -6.89
C HIS A 3 -13.72 -0.55 -8.27
N ILE A 4 -13.43 -1.80 -8.62
CA ILE A 4 -12.96 -2.22 -9.93
C ILE A 4 -13.94 -3.27 -10.46
N GLU A 5 -14.41 -3.07 -11.69
CA GLU A 5 -15.36 -3.94 -12.39
C GLU A 5 -14.74 -4.41 -13.70
N ASN A 6 -14.60 -5.73 -13.87
CA ASN A 6 -14.03 -6.39 -15.04
C ASN A 6 -12.68 -5.78 -15.48
N GLY A 7 -11.84 -5.44 -14.49
CA GLY A 7 -10.57 -4.76 -14.72
C GLY A 7 -9.57 -5.63 -15.45
N LYS A 8 -8.97 -5.10 -16.53
CA LYS A 8 -7.91 -5.73 -17.29
C LYS A 8 -6.76 -4.77 -17.50
N TYR A 9 -5.54 -5.29 -17.44
CA TYR A 9 -4.35 -4.53 -17.79
C TYR A 9 -3.36 -5.39 -18.56
N ILE A 10 -2.88 -4.85 -19.68
CA ILE A 10 -1.94 -5.51 -20.58
C ILE A 10 -0.67 -4.66 -20.66
N TYR A 11 0.49 -5.28 -20.39
CA TYR A 11 1.82 -4.73 -20.66
C TYR A 11 2.23 -5.09 -22.07
N GLU A 12 2.29 -4.13 -22.98
CA GLU A 12 2.64 -4.39 -24.39
C GLU A 12 1.88 -5.61 -24.96
N ASN A 13 2.39 -6.82 -24.76
CA ASN A 13 1.81 -8.07 -25.23
C ASN A 13 1.61 -9.12 -24.12
N GLN A 14 1.77 -8.76 -22.84
CA GLN A 14 1.62 -9.68 -21.71
C GLN A 14 0.48 -9.24 -20.80
N ILE A 15 -0.34 -10.19 -20.39
CA ILE A 15 -1.41 -9.95 -19.42
C ILE A 15 -0.77 -9.66 -18.05
N GLY A 16 -1.07 -8.50 -17.50
CA GLY A 16 -0.67 -8.13 -16.14
C GLY A 16 -1.75 -8.43 -15.11
N MET A 17 -3.02 -8.33 -15.51
CA MET A 17 -4.20 -8.79 -14.75
C MET A 17 -5.41 -8.89 -15.67
N ASP A 18 -6.35 -9.78 -15.38
CA ASP A 18 -7.52 -10.05 -16.21
C ASP A 18 -8.79 -10.26 -15.38
N HIS A 19 -9.92 -9.74 -15.85
CA HIS A 19 -11.26 -9.88 -15.26
C HIS A 19 -11.31 -9.59 -13.74
N ILE A 20 -10.56 -8.60 -13.26
CA ILE A 20 -10.49 -8.26 -11.84
C ILE A 20 -11.78 -7.57 -11.40
N ASN A 21 -12.43 -8.14 -10.38
CA ASN A 21 -13.53 -7.51 -9.64
C ASN A 21 -13.08 -7.30 -8.20
N LEU A 22 -13.06 -6.06 -7.75
CA LEU A 22 -12.57 -5.65 -6.42
C LEU A 22 -13.49 -4.59 -5.83
N ASP A 23 -13.90 -4.79 -4.58
CA ASP A 23 -14.65 -3.79 -3.82
C ASP A 23 -14.04 -3.65 -2.42
N ILE A 24 -13.48 -2.48 -2.11
CA ILE A 24 -12.89 -2.16 -0.81
C ILE A 24 -13.66 -0.99 -0.20
N LYS A 25 -14.15 -1.21 1.02
CA LYS A 25 -14.89 -0.19 1.78
C LYS A 25 -13.93 0.76 2.50
N LYS A 26 -14.44 1.92 2.88
CA LYS A 26 -13.68 2.87 3.70
C LYS A 26 -13.40 2.26 5.08
N GLY A 27 -12.16 2.38 5.55
CA GLY A 27 -11.70 1.83 6.83
C GLY A 27 -11.45 0.32 6.81
N GLU A 28 -11.64 -0.35 5.67
CA GLU A 28 -11.37 -1.78 5.55
C GLU A 28 -9.87 -2.06 5.44
N GLY A 29 -9.40 -3.08 6.16
CA GLY A 29 -8.10 -3.69 5.95
C GLY A 29 -8.22 -4.85 4.97
N VAL A 30 -7.41 -4.85 3.91
CA VAL A 30 -7.45 -5.87 2.85
C VAL A 30 -6.05 -6.40 2.59
N SER A 31 -5.92 -7.73 2.47
CA SER A 31 -4.70 -8.33 1.92
C SER A 31 -4.94 -8.90 0.53
N ILE A 32 -3.98 -8.69 -0.34
CA ILE A 32 -3.92 -9.27 -1.68
C ILE A 32 -2.82 -10.32 -1.67
N MET A 33 -3.19 -11.58 -1.88
CA MET A 33 -2.31 -12.73 -1.80
C MET A 33 -2.33 -13.52 -3.11
N GLY A 34 -1.32 -14.33 -3.35
CA GLY A 34 -1.20 -15.16 -4.55
C GLY A 34 0.25 -15.32 -5.01
N PRO A 35 0.51 -16.14 -6.03
CA PRO A 35 1.86 -16.46 -6.49
C PRO A 35 2.62 -15.24 -7.03
N ASN A 36 3.95 -15.39 -7.15
CA ASN A 36 4.78 -14.36 -7.77
C ASN A 36 4.39 -14.23 -9.26
N GLY A 37 4.31 -12.98 -9.72
CA GLY A 37 3.91 -12.70 -11.10
C GLY A 37 2.39 -12.66 -11.33
N ALA A 38 1.55 -13.06 -10.38
CA ALA A 38 0.09 -13.12 -10.53
C ALA A 38 -0.63 -11.77 -10.80
N GLY A 39 0.09 -10.64 -10.75
CA GLY A 39 -0.51 -9.33 -11.04
C GLY A 39 -0.81 -8.46 -9.81
N LYS A 40 -0.45 -8.91 -8.59
CA LYS A 40 -0.70 -8.16 -7.35
C LYS A 40 -0.16 -6.72 -7.40
N SER A 41 1.14 -6.55 -7.70
CA SER A 41 1.75 -5.21 -7.80
C SER A 41 1.21 -4.41 -8.97
N THR A 42 0.72 -5.05 -10.03
CA THR A 42 0.00 -4.40 -11.13
C THR A 42 -1.31 -3.79 -10.63
N LEU A 43 -2.10 -4.56 -9.87
CA LEU A 43 -3.33 -4.06 -9.27
C LEU A 43 -3.05 -2.87 -8.33
N LEU A 44 -2.03 -2.96 -7.47
CA LEU A 44 -1.66 -1.85 -6.60
C LEU A 44 -1.30 -0.57 -7.38
N LYS A 45 -0.53 -0.71 -8.48
CA LYS A 45 -0.17 0.43 -9.36
C LYS A 45 -1.38 1.05 -10.05
N ILE A 46 -2.40 0.25 -10.36
CA ILE A 46 -3.67 0.75 -10.90
C ILE A 46 -4.44 1.50 -9.81
N ILE A 47 -4.55 0.93 -8.61
CA ILE A 47 -5.28 1.58 -7.51
C ILE A 47 -4.66 2.95 -7.17
N VAL A 48 -3.34 3.06 -7.14
CA VAL A 48 -2.69 4.36 -6.88
C VAL A 48 -2.72 5.32 -8.09
N GLY A 49 -3.13 4.84 -9.28
CA GLY A 49 -3.22 5.67 -10.48
C GLY A 49 -1.90 5.84 -11.25
N LEU A 50 -0.93 4.95 -11.04
CA LEU A 50 0.29 4.89 -11.87
C LEU A 50 -0.02 4.29 -13.25
N PHE A 51 -0.99 3.37 -13.30
CA PHE A 51 -1.49 2.76 -14.52
C PHE A 51 -3.00 2.94 -14.62
N ALA A 52 -3.50 3.09 -15.88
CA ALA A 52 -4.92 3.02 -16.15
C ALA A 52 -5.29 1.63 -16.66
N LEU A 53 -6.45 1.14 -16.31
CA LEU A 53 -7.00 -0.08 -16.89
C LEU A 53 -6.99 -0.01 -18.44
N THR A 54 -6.70 -1.14 -19.08
CA THR A 54 -6.85 -1.31 -20.52
C THR A 54 -8.32 -1.51 -20.88
N GLU A 55 -9.04 -2.30 -20.06
CA GLU A 55 -10.47 -2.56 -20.14
C GLU A 55 -11.08 -2.61 -18.74
N GLY A 56 -12.41 -2.46 -18.64
CA GLY A 56 -13.13 -2.42 -17.39
C GLY A 56 -13.24 -1.01 -16.81
N LYS A 57 -13.63 -0.93 -15.53
CA LYS A 57 -13.88 0.34 -14.85
C LYS A 57 -13.23 0.36 -13.49
N TYR A 58 -12.56 1.46 -13.15
CA TYR A 58 -12.05 1.73 -11.80
C TYR A 58 -12.62 3.03 -11.27
N THR A 59 -13.22 2.99 -10.08
CA THR A 59 -13.69 4.19 -9.38
C THR A 59 -13.08 4.29 -7.99
N PHE A 60 -12.71 5.53 -7.62
CA PHE A 60 -12.27 5.89 -6.27
C PHE A 60 -13.15 7.00 -5.72
N ASN A 61 -13.83 6.74 -4.58
CA ASN A 61 -14.80 7.66 -3.99
C ASN A 61 -15.88 8.16 -4.99
N GLY A 62 -16.28 7.31 -5.95
CA GLY A 62 -17.25 7.60 -6.98
C GLY A 62 -16.70 8.32 -8.22
N GLU A 63 -15.43 8.73 -8.21
CA GLU A 63 -14.77 9.30 -9.38
C GLU A 63 -14.18 8.19 -10.26
N ASP A 64 -14.39 8.28 -11.56
CA ASP A 64 -13.84 7.33 -12.55
C ASP A 64 -12.35 7.62 -12.82
N ILE A 65 -11.50 6.65 -12.47
CA ILE A 65 -10.04 6.75 -12.59
C ILE A 65 -9.60 6.05 -13.89
N ASN A 66 -9.69 6.76 -14.98
CA ASN A 66 -9.34 6.27 -16.31
C ASN A 66 -8.07 6.95 -16.86
N LYS A 67 -7.70 6.61 -18.09
CA LYS A 67 -6.51 7.16 -18.77
C LYS A 67 -6.54 8.69 -18.90
N ALA A 68 -7.71 9.30 -19.07
CA ALA A 68 -7.85 10.76 -19.15
C ALA A 68 -7.66 11.39 -17.76
N TYR A 69 -8.18 10.76 -16.70
CA TYR A 69 -7.99 11.19 -15.31
C TYR A 69 -6.51 11.22 -14.93
N ILE A 70 -5.76 10.15 -15.22
CA ILE A 70 -4.34 10.03 -14.87
C ILE A 70 -3.47 11.05 -15.63
N LYS A 71 -3.86 11.45 -16.83
CA LYS A 71 -3.16 12.49 -17.62
C LYS A 71 -3.43 13.90 -17.11
N ASP A 72 -4.48 14.12 -16.36
CA ASP A 72 -4.78 15.42 -15.75
C ASP A 72 -3.97 15.58 -14.45
N LEU A 73 -2.93 16.42 -14.52
CA LEU A 73 -2.00 16.63 -13.39
C LEU A 73 -2.69 17.08 -12.09
N LYS A 74 -3.78 17.86 -12.18
CA LYS A 74 -4.51 18.30 -10.98
C LYS A 74 -5.29 17.16 -10.36
N LYS A 75 -5.98 16.35 -11.17
CA LYS A 75 -6.75 15.19 -10.71
C LYS A 75 -5.85 14.13 -10.13
N VAL A 76 -4.79 13.74 -10.83
CA VAL A 76 -3.88 12.69 -10.34
C VAL A 76 -3.12 13.14 -9.09
N SER A 77 -2.73 14.41 -8.99
CA SER A 77 -2.12 14.96 -7.75
C SER A 77 -3.09 14.87 -6.56
N ASN A 78 -4.40 15.12 -6.78
CA ASN A 78 -5.40 14.95 -5.74
C ASN A 78 -5.57 13.47 -5.32
N LEU A 79 -5.46 12.54 -6.27
CA LEU A 79 -5.46 11.10 -5.96
C LEU A 79 -4.25 10.70 -5.11
N TYR A 80 -3.04 11.17 -5.45
CA TYR A 80 -1.81 10.89 -4.70
C TYR A 80 -1.79 11.48 -3.28
N ARG A 81 -2.56 12.53 -3.02
CA ARG A 81 -2.77 13.05 -1.65
C ARG A 81 -3.64 12.11 -0.80
N LYS A 82 -4.55 11.38 -1.43
CA LYS A 82 -5.51 10.50 -0.77
C LYS A 82 -5.05 9.06 -0.64
N ILE A 83 -4.21 8.60 -1.55
CA ILE A 83 -3.69 7.23 -1.60
C ILE A 83 -2.17 7.26 -1.46
N GLY A 84 -1.67 6.83 -0.31
CA GLY A 84 -0.24 6.65 -0.08
C GLY A 84 0.22 5.26 -0.51
N PHE A 85 1.39 5.17 -1.14
CA PHE A 85 1.95 3.92 -1.63
C PHE A 85 3.37 3.70 -1.11
N VAL A 86 3.62 2.56 -0.48
CA VAL A 86 4.93 2.12 -0.02
C VAL A 86 5.41 0.98 -0.90
N PHE A 87 6.49 1.21 -1.63
CA PHE A 87 7.08 0.22 -2.52
C PHE A 87 7.72 -0.96 -1.77
N GLN A 88 7.74 -2.14 -2.41
CA GLN A 88 8.42 -3.31 -1.90
C GLN A 88 9.90 -3.02 -1.62
N ASN A 89 10.60 -2.43 -2.59
CA ASN A 89 11.98 -1.97 -2.43
C ASN A 89 11.99 -0.49 -2.00
N SER A 90 12.41 -0.23 -0.77
CA SER A 90 12.51 1.14 -0.24
C SER A 90 13.56 2.00 -0.93
N ASP A 91 14.62 1.41 -1.54
CA ASP A 91 15.67 2.16 -2.21
C ASP A 91 15.16 2.92 -3.44
N VAL A 92 14.08 2.46 -4.08
CA VAL A 92 13.47 3.19 -5.23
C VAL A 92 12.58 4.36 -4.80
N GLN A 93 12.26 4.44 -3.50
CA GLN A 93 11.39 5.48 -2.95
C GLN A 93 12.18 6.63 -2.31
N LEU A 94 13.34 6.32 -1.69
CA LEU A 94 14.12 7.24 -0.87
C LEU A 94 15.20 7.93 -1.71
N PHE A 95 15.18 9.27 -1.78
CA PHE A 95 16.08 10.04 -2.63
C PHE A 95 16.60 11.37 -2.02
N ASN A 96 16.12 11.74 -0.83
CA ASN A 96 16.52 12.99 -0.18
C ASN A 96 17.83 12.83 0.63
N PHE A 97 18.39 13.97 1.05
CA PHE A 97 19.69 14.05 1.74
C PHE A 97 19.63 13.74 3.24
N SER A 98 18.44 13.69 3.84
CA SER A 98 18.23 13.27 5.22
C SER A 98 16.86 12.63 5.39
N VAL A 99 16.70 11.86 6.48
CA VAL A 99 15.41 11.28 6.88
C VAL A 99 14.36 12.38 7.08
N TYR A 100 14.74 13.50 7.71
CA TYR A 100 13.84 14.64 7.87
C TYR A 100 13.32 15.15 6.53
N GLU A 101 14.20 15.42 5.58
CA GLU A 101 13.83 15.90 4.25
C GLU A 101 12.98 14.88 3.48
N GLU A 102 13.25 13.57 3.66
CA GLU A 102 12.46 12.52 3.07
C GLU A 102 11.01 12.53 3.58
N LEU A 103 10.81 12.67 4.88
CA LEU A 103 9.49 12.77 5.49
C LEU A 103 8.78 14.10 5.17
N ALA A 104 9.52 15.19 5.07
CA ALA A 104 9.00 16.53 4.80
C ALA A 104 8.60 16.73 3.33
N PHE A 105 9.23 16.01 2.39
CA PHE A 105 9.10 16.25 0.96
C PHE A 105 7.63 16.26 0.49
N GLY A 106 6.89 15.18 0.74
CA GLY A 106 5.50 15.07 0.32
C GLY A 106 4.58 16.10 1.00
N VAL A 107 4.80 16.34 2.29
CA VAL A 107 3.99 17.30 3.07
C VAL A 107 4.14 18.73 2.56
N ARG A 108 5.36 19.15 2.19
CA ARG A 108 5.60 20.48 1.59
C ARG A 108 4.83 20.67 0.28
N GLN A 109 4.63 19.59 -0.51
CA GLN A 109 3.82 19.66 -1.74
C GLN A 109 2.34 19.92 -1.48
N LEU A 110 1.88 19.76 -0.23
CA LEU A 110 0.51 20.11 0.16
C LEU A 110 0.29 21.61 0.31
N GLY A 111 1.37 22.43 0.28
CA GLY A 111 1.29 23.87 0.47
C GLY A 111 0.98 24.30 1.92
N LEU A 112 1.31 23.47 2.90
CA LEU A 112 1.13 23.75 4.32
C LEU A 112 2.22 24.71 4.82
N HIS A 113 1.94 25.41 5.92
CA HIS A 113 2.93 26.24 6.61
C HIS A 113 4.04 25.36 7.19
N GLU A 114 5.30 25.83 7.19
CA GLU A 114 6.47 25.01 7.59
C GLU A 114 6.36 24.48 9.04
N SER A 115 5.74 25.24 9.95
CA SER A 115 5.48 24.75 11.31
C SER A 115 4.58 23.51 11.37
N GLU A 116 3.62 23.38 10.46
CA GLU A 116 2.78 22.19 10.36
C GLU A 116 3.53 21.02 9.69
N VAL A 117 4.41 21.31 8.72
CA VAL A 117 5.32 20.32 8.13
C VAL A 117 6.22 19.75 9.22
N GLU A 118 6.89 20.61 9.99
CA GLU A 118 7.77 20.22 11.09
C GLU A 118 7.02 19.34 12.12
N ARG A 119 5.85 19.80 12.57
CA ARG A 119 5.01 19.04 13.52
C ARG A 119 4.69 17.64 13.00
N ARG A 120 4.25 17.49 11.75
CA ARG A 120 3.91 16.19 11.16
C ARG A 120 5.11 15.27 11.04
N VAL A 121 6.26 15.82 10.67
CA VAL A 121 7.52 15.05 10.57
C VAL A 121 7.95 14.57 11.95
N GLU A 122 7.95 15.44 12.96
CA GLU A 122 8.33 15.09 14.33
C GLU A 122 7.37 14.02 14.93
N ASP A 123 6.07 14.18 14.72
CA ASP A 123 5.07 13.21 15.17
C ASP A 123 5.30 11.83 14.50
N CYS A 124 5.62 11.82 13.21
CA CYS A 124 5.88 10.61 12.45
C CYS A 124 7.20 9.94 12.87
N LEU A 125 8.27 10.70 13.09
CA LEU A 125 9.54 10.19 13.60
C LEU A 125 9.34 9.46 14.95
N LYS A 126 8.58 10.06 15.86
CA LYS A 126 8.25 9.45 17.17
C LYS A 126 7.40 8.21 17.01
N LEU A 127 6.35 8.26 16.18
CA LEU A 127 5.48 7.11 15.93
C LEU A 127 6.26 5.89 15.44
N LEU A 128 7.23 6.11 14.54
CA LEU A 128 8.07 5.08 13.96
C LEU A 128 9.34 4.76 14.76
N GLN A 129 9.56 5.47 15.90
CA GLN A 129 10.73 5.31 16.76
C GLN A 129 12.08 5.52 16.02
N ILE A 130 12.11 6.46 15.07
CA ILE A 130 13.29 6.77 14.25
C ILE A 130 13.82 8.21 14.43
N ASP A 131 13.49 8.86 15.56
CA ASP A 131 13.96 10.23 15.87
C ASP A 131 15.48 10.34 15.81
N HIS A 132 16.18 9.31 16.26
CA HIS A 132 17.64 9.23 16.26
C HIS A 132 18.26 9.17 14.85
N LEU A 133 17.45 8.91 13.82
CA LEU A 133 17.85 8.85 12.42
C LEU A 133 17.58 10.15 11.67
N LYS A 134 16.92 11.14 12.29
CA LYS A 134 16.42 12.38 11.66
C LYS A 134 17.39 13.02 10.69
N ASN A 135 18.66 13.14 11.09
CA ASN A 135 19.71 13.79 10.31
C ASN A 135 20.54 12.83 9.46
N ARG A 136 20.23 11.53 9.49
CA ARG A 136 20.96 10.55 8.69
C ARG A 136 20.52 10.56 7.24
N VAL A 137 21.46 10.20 6.36
CA VAL A 137 21.18 10.05 4.93
C VAL A 137 20.55 8.69 4.68
N PRO A 138 19.40 8.60 3.98
CA PRO A 138 18.65 7.34 3.83
C PRO A 138 19.48 6.17 3.25
N TYR A 139 20.40 6.39 2.32
CA TYR A 139 21.20 5.30 1.74
C TYR A 139 22.13 4.62 2.75
N GLN A 140 22.44 5.26 3.90
CA GLN A 140 23.30 4.71 4.96
C GLN A 140 22.53 3.88 5.99
N LEU A 141 21.21 3.80 5.86
CA LEU A 141 20.34 3.09 6.78
C LEU A 141 20.30 1.59 6.48
N SER A 142 20.04 0.77 7.50
CA SER A 142 19.71 -0.64 7.33
C SER A 142 18.38 -0.80 6.56
N GLY A 143 18.16 -1.99 5.97
CA GLY A 143 16.92 -2.25 5.22
C GLY A 143 15.65 -2.01 6.02
N GLY A 144 15.64 -2.39 7.32
CA GLY A 144 14.50 -2.14 8.20
C GLY A 144 14.27 -0.66 8.50
N GLU A 145 15.34 0.11 8.74
CA GLU A 145 15.26 1.56 8.93
C GLU A 145 14.77 2.26 7.66
N LYS A 146 15.27 1.87 6.49
CA LYS A 146 14.79 2.37 5.19
C LYS A 146 13.29 2.12 5.01
N LYS A 147 12.80 0.93 5.39
CA LYS A 147 11.37 0.60 5.31
C LYS A 147 10.55 1.51 6.21
N LEU A 148 11.00 1.78 7.45
CA LEU A 148 10.31 2.72 8.34
C LEU A 148 10.30 4.15 7.77
N VAL A 149 11.41 4.61 7.20
CA VAL A 149 11.47 5.94 6.56
C VAL A 149 10.55 6.02 5.35
N ALA A 150 10.48 4.96 4.51
CA ALA A 150 9.57 4.90 3.37
C ALA A 150 8.10 4.90 3.81
N ILE A 151 7.75 4.21 4.89
CA ILE A 151 6.41 4.27 5.49
C ILE A 151 6.15 5.70 6.01
N GLY A 152 7.11 6.28 6.72
CA GLY A 152 7.01 7.63 7.29
C GLY A 152 6.75 8.70 6.24
N SER A 153 7.46 8.65 5.10
CA SER A 153 7.27 9.63 4.01
C SER A 153 5.85 9.63 3.43
N VAL A 154 5.15 8.50 3.53
CA VAL A 154 3.75 8.38 3.15
C VAL A 154 2.82 8.85 4.26
N LEU A 155 3.08 8.46 5.52
CA LEU A 155 2.20 8.77 6.64
C LEU A 155 2.13 10.26 6.97
N THR A 156 3.21 11.00 6.78
CA THR A 156 3.24 12.46 6.97
C THR A 156 2.22 13.21 6.12
N MET A 157 1.85 12.68 4.96
CA MET A 157 0.81 13.23 4.10
C MET A 157 -0.61 12.96 4.62
N ASN A 158 -0.77 12.06 5.61
CA ASN A 158 -2.04 11.66 6.20
C ASN A 158 -3.09 11.15 5.18
N PRO A 159 -2.76 10.18 4.30
CA PRO A 159 -3.66 9.69 3.27
C PRO A 159 -4.90 8.99 3.84
N GLU A 160 -5.96 8.86 3.03
CA GLU A 160 -7.17 8.09 3.36
C GLU A 160 -6.93 6.58 3.20
N VAL A 161 -6.13 6.19 2.21
CA VAL A 161 -5.75 4.81 1.88
C VAL A 161 -4.24 4.66 1.96
N ILE A 162 -3.77 3.59 2.59
CA ILE A 162 -2.35 3.25 2.69
C ILE A 162 -2.15 1.89 2.03
N ILE A 163 -1.35 1.88 0.98
CA ILE A 163 -1.01 0.68 0.23
C ILE A 163 0.44 0.31 0.53
N LEU A 164 0.68 -0.95 0.90
CA LEU A 164 2.01 -1.46 1.17
C LEU A 164 2.26 -2.72 0.33
N ASP A 165 3.27 -2.66 -0.51
CA ASP A 165 3.69 -3.82 -1.31
C ASP A 165 4.76 -4.60 -0.53
N GLU A 166 4.42 -5.82 -0.08
CA GLU A 166 5.27 -6.74 0.69
C GLU A 166 6.05 -6.05 1.85
N PRO A 167 5.36 -5.36 2.79
CA PRO A 167 6.02 -4.48 3.75
C PRO A 167 6.90 -5.20 4.77
N PHE A 168 6.70 -6.51 4.97
CA PHE A 168 7.38 -7.30 6.00
C PHE A 168 8.58 -8.09 5.51
N ASN A 169 8.78 -8.15 4.18
CA ASN A 169 9.83 -8.96 3.58
C ASN A 169 11.22 -8.50 3.99
N GLY A 170 12.05 -9.47 4.44
CA GLY A 170 13.44 -9.22 4.83
C GLY A 170 13.64 -8.44 6.13
N LEU A 171 12.58 -8.22 6.91
CA LEU A 171 12.64 -7.48 8.16
C LEU A 171 12.87 -8.39 9.37
N SER A 172 13.60 -7.88 10.36
CA SER A 172 13.68 -8.53 11.67
C SER A 172 12.34 -8.47 12.41
N PRO A 173 12.06 -9.41 13.34
CA PRO A 173 10.81 -9.42 14.10
C PRO A 173 10.48 -8.09 14.77
N LYS A 174 11.48 -7.37 15.29
CA LYS A 174 11.30 -6.05 15.91
C LYS A 174 10.63 -5.04 14.96
N TYR A 175 11.10 -4.96 13.71
CA TYR A 175 10.53 -4.02 12.73
C TYR A 175 9.16 -4.48 12.25
N VAL A 176 8.95 -5.78 12.10
CA VAL A 176 7.64 -6.34 11.74
C VAL A 176 6.59 -5.95 12.79
N GLU A 177 6.88 -6.16 14.07
CA GLU A 177 5.95 -5.82 15.16
C GLU A 177 5.67 -4.31 15.26
N LEU A 178 6.70 -3.48 15.07
CA LEU A 178 6.52 -2.02 15.05
C LEU A 178 5.61 -1.59 13.89
N ILE A 179 5.84 -2.09 12.68
CA ILE A 179 5.01 -1.77 11.50
C ILE A 179 3.57 -2.26 11.71
N LYS A 180 3.38 -3.48 12.23
CA LYS A 180 2.05 -4.00 12.57
C LYS A 180 1.32 -3.09 13.57
N TYR A 181 1.99 -2.68 14.64
CA TYR A 181 1.42 -1.77 15.62
C TYR A 181 0.96 -0.45 14.99
N VAL A 182 1.79 0.14 14.13
CA VAL A 182 1.46 1.38 13.42
C VAL A 182 0.26 1.18 12.48
N LEU A 183 0.25 0.11 11.68
CA LEU A 183 -0.85 -0.19 10.77
C LEU A 183 -2.15 -0.47 11.52
N TYR A 184 -2.09 -1.18 12.64
CA TYR A 184 -3.25 -1.41 13.49
C TYR A 184 -3.81 -0.08 14.01
N SER A 185 -2.96 0.80 14.54
CA SER A 185 -3.37 2.13 15.03
C SER A 185 -4.01 2.99 13.93
N LEU A 186 -3.50 2.91 12.71
CA LEU A 186 -4.05 3.62 11.55
C LEU A 186 -5.43 3.07 11.14
N LYS A 187 -5.60 1.75 11.19
CA LYS A 187 -6.89 1.10 10.92
C LYS A 187 -7.93 1.51 11.96
N GLU A 188 -7.57 1.49 13.26
CA GLU A 188 -8.45 1.98 14.33
C GLU A 188 -8.82 3.46 14.16
N ALA A 189 -7.93 4.25 13.57
CA ALA A 189 -8.21 5.64 13.19
C ALA A 189 -9.06 5.78 11.89
N GLY A 190 -9.57 4.68 11.35
CA GLY A 190 -10.47 4.64 10.18
C GLY A 190 -9.77 4.75 8.83
N LYS A 191 -8.45 4.53 8.77
CA LYS A 191 -7.72 4.46 7.50
C LYS A 191 -8.00 3.13 6.80
N THR A 192 -8.09 3.17 5.47
CA THR A 192 -8.15 1.96 4.63
C THR A 192 -6.73 1.46 4.39
N ILE A 193 -6.50 0.17 4.60
CA ILE A 193 -5.18 -0.44 4.48
C ILE A 193 -5.22 -1.57 3.45
N ILE A 194 -4.32 -1.53 2.47
CA ILE A 194 -4.16 -2.57 1.46
C ILE A 194 -2.73 -3.09 1.54
N ILE A 195 -2.57 -4.39 1.75
CA ILE A 195 -1.26 -5.03 1.92
C ILE A 195 -1.15 -6.21 0.95
N THR A 196 -0.06 -6.28 0.18
CA THR A 196 0.32 -7.56 -0.42
C THR A 196 1.20 -8.34 0.54
N SER A 197 1.00 -9.63 0.63
CA SER A 197 1.86 -10.52 1.43
C SER A 197 1.76 -11.96 0.93
N HIS A 198 2.86 -12.71 1.08
CA HIS A 198 2.89 -14.16 0.91
C HIS A 198 2.67 -14.91 2.23
N HIS A 199 2.63 -14.20 3.37
CA HIS A 199 2.54 -14.77 4.71
C HIS A 199 1.25 -14.35 5.40
N PHE A 200 0.23 -15.21 5.38
CA PHE A 200 -1.05 -14.94 6.02
C PHE A 200 -0.93 -14.57 7.51
N ASN A 201 -0.09 -15.31 8.26
CA ASN A 201 0.11 -15.06 9.69
C ASN A 201 0.68 -13.66 10.01
N GLN A 202 1.29 -12.98 9.04
CA GLN A 202 1.78 -11.62 9.23
C GLN A 202 0.67 -10.57 9.09
N VAL A 203 -0.40 -10.86 8.36
CA VAL A 203 -1.44 -9.89 7.99
C VAL A 203 -2.80 -10.16 8.62
N LYS A 204 -3.10 -11.39 9.08
CA LYS A 204 -4.42 -11.82 9.54
C LYS A 204 -5.06 -10.92 10.59
N ASP A 205 -4.26 -10.32 11.48
CA ASP A 205 -4.75 -9.45 12.54
C ASP A 205 -5.00 -8.01 12.07
N LEU A 206 -4.42 -7.63 10.92
CA LEU A 206 -4.50 -6.29 10.33
C LEU A 206 -5.65 -6.14 9.34
N VAL A 207 -6.14 -7.23 8.75
CA VAL A 207 -7.07 -7.18 7.64
C VAL A 207 -8.42 -7.81 7.97
N ASP A 208 -9.45 -7.44 7.22
CA ASP A 208 -10.83 -7.91 7.36
C ASP A 208 -11.20 -8.89 6.25
N SER A 209 -10.50 -8.80 5.11
CA SER A 209 -10.71 -9.67 3.96
C SER A 209 -9.42 -9.94 3.18
N LEU A 210 -9.42 -11.03 2.44
CA LEU A 210 -8.34 -11.45 1.54
C LEU A 210 -8.87 -11.54 0.12
N TYR A 211 -8.08 -11.08 -0.85
CA TYR A 211 -8.28 -11.35 -2.27
C TYR A 211 -7.15 -12.27 -2.76
N LEU A 212 -7.53 -13.44 -3.25
CA LEU A 212 -6.59 -14.46 -3.70
C LEU A 212 -6.44 -14.42 -5.21
N PHE A 213 -5.25 -14.06 -5.66
CA PHE A 213 -4.86 -14.16 -7.07
C PHE A 213 -4.40 -15.59 -7.40
N ASP A 214 -4.65 -15.99 -8.63
CA ASP A 214 -4.13 -17.22 -9.23
C ASP A 214 -3.05 -16.93 -10.29
N GLU A 215 -2.48 -18.00 -10.86
CA GLU A 215 -1.48 -17.90 -11.95
C GLU A 215 -2.05 -17.38 -13.27
N GLU A 216 -3.38 -17.36 -13.41
CA GLU A 216 -4.09 -16.82 -14.58
C GLU A 216 -4.31 -15.31 -14.52
N HIS A 217 -3.68 -14.63 -13.52
CA HIS A 217 -3.79 -13.20 -13.28
C HIS A 217 -5.21 -12.71 -12.92
N THR A 218 -6.03 -13.58 -12.31
CA THR A 218 -7.39 -13.28 -11.88
C THR A 218 -7.54 -13.32 -10.38
N ILE A 219 -8.62 -12.73 -9.84
CA ILE A 219 -9.01 -12.93 -8.44
C ILE A 219 -9.92 -14.15 -8.39
N LYS A 220 -9.40 -15.25 -7.85
CA LYS A 220 -10.11 -16.51 -7.71
C LYS A 220 -11.16 -16.47 -6.61
N LYS A 221 -10.85 -15.81 -5.51
CA LYS A 221 -11.74 -15.76 -4.34
C LYS A 221 -11.48 -14.52 -3.49
N ARG A 222 -12.58 -13.96 -2.93
CA ARG A 222 -12.54 -13.07 -1.77
C ARG A 222 -12.95 -13.90 -0.54
N ILE A 223 -12.22 -13.76 0.56
CA ILE A 223 -12.45 -14.48 1.82
C ILE A 223 -12.55 -13.45 2.94
N GLU A 224 -13.65 -13.48 3.67
CA GLU A 224 -13.90 -12.58 4.80
C GLU A 224 -13.30 -13.14 6.09
N LYS A 225 -12.97 -12.26 7.05
CA LYS A 225 -12.35 -12.63 8.33
C LYS A 225 -13.11 -13.72 9.09
N HIS A 226 -14.44 -13.73 9.04
CA HIS A 226 -15.27 -14.71 9.74
C HIS A 226 -15.21 -16.13 9.12
N GLU A 227 -14.67 -16.25 7.91
CA GLU A 227 -14.48 -17.55 7.23
C GLU A 227 -13.14 -18.21 7.59
N TRP A 228 -12.19 -17.48 8.20
CA TRP A 228 -10.81 -17.99 8.40
C TRP A 228 -10.72 -19.19 9.34
N ASP A 229 -11.54 -19.26 10.39
CA ASP A 229 -11.53 -20.35 11.36
C ASP A 229 -12.11 -21.67 10.81
N ASN A 230 -12.82 -21.61 9.68
CA ASN A 230 -13.48 -22.75 9.04
C ASN A 230 -12.69 -23.34 7.85
N LEU A 231 -11.43 -22.97 7.66
CA LEU A 231 -10.65 -23.31 6.47
C LEU A 231 -9.40 -24.17 6.78
N PRO A 232 -9.53 -25.46 7.17
CA PRO A 232 -8.39 -26.39 7.18
C PRO A 232 -7.71 -26.45 5.81
N THR A 233 -8.49 -26.39 4.73
CA THR A 233 -8.06 -26.36 3.32
C THR A 233 -7.40 -25.03 2.90
N PHE A 234 -7.56 -23.97 3.68
CA PHE A 234 -7.02 -22.65 3.33
C PHE A 234 -5.52 -22.56 3.59
N MET A 235 -5.04 -23.15 4.68
CA MET A 235 -3.60 -23.22 4.96
C MET A 235 -2.89 -24.09 3.93
N GLU A 236 -3.49 -25.24 3.54
CA GLU A 236 -2.98 -26.08 2.45
C GLU A 236 -2.98 -25.35 1.10
N PHE A 237 -3.97 -24.49 0.85
CA PHE A 237 -4.01 -23.66 -0.37
C PHE A 237 -2.93 -22.59 -0.37
N LEU A 238 -2.66 -21.94 0.78
CA LEU A 238 -1.59 -20.92 0.91
C LEU A 238 -0.19 -21.54 0.88
N ASP A 239 -0.04 -22.75 1.41
CA ASP A 239 1.24 -23.50 1.38
C ASP A 239 1.58 -24.05 -0.02
N ASN A 240 0.59 -24.09 -0.94
CA ASN A 240 0.73 -24.53 -2.33
C ASN A 240 0.75 -23.38 -3.35
N ILE A 241 0.75 -22.12 -2.91
CA ILE A 241 0.95 -20.91 -3.69
C ILE A 241 2.36 -20.37 -3.44
#